data_018d17f99a95302f93019b43079c2a14
#
_entry.id   018d17f99a95302f93019b43079c2a14
#
_cell.length_a   1.000
_cell.length_b   1.000
_cell.length_c   1.000
_cell.angle_alpha   90.00
_cell.angle_beta   90.00
_cell.angle_gamma   90.00
#
_symmetry.space_group_name_H-M   'P 1'
#
loop_
_entity.id
_entity.type
_entity.pdbx_description
1 polymer ?
#
loop_
_entity_poly.entity_id
_entity_poly.type
_entity_poly.pdbx_seq_one_letter_code
_entity_poly.pdbx_strand_id
1 'polypeptide(L)'
;GAARGNEENAAVLATEIAQKVLSAFAGRVSGALDGVSPEQFKVWMNGIKAETGAKGKDLFHPVRIALTGAHSGPEFDKLIPVVEAGSRLDLPAHVLSVRERVEQFMNSRR
;
A
#
# COMPACT_ATOMS: atom_id res chain seq x y z
N GLY A 1 14.85 -5.73 16.18
CA GLY A 1 14.05 -6.93 16.11
C GLY A 1 12.66 -6.65 15.57
N ALA A 2 11.84 -7.70 15.45
CA ALA A 2 10.48 -7.58 14.90
C ALA A 2 9.60 -6.60 15.69
N ALA A 3 9.72 -6.58 17.01
CA ALA A 3 8.95 -5.67 17.87
C ALA A 3 9.26 -4.21 17.56
N ARG A 4 10.52 -3.91 17.30
CA ARG A 4 10.95 -2.55 16.98
C ARG A 4 10.38 -2.09 15.63
N GLY A 5 10.39 -2.97 14.63
CA GLY A 5 9.77 -2.69 13.35
C GLY A 5 8.27 -2.43 13.47
N ASN A 6 7.58 -3.21 14.32
CA ASN A 6 6.16 -3.03 14.57
C ASN A 6 5.86 -1.69 15.25
N GLU A 7 6.73 -1.26 16.18
CA GLU A 7 6.60 0.04 16.84
C GLU A 7 6.75 1.20 15.85
N GLU A 8 7.73 1.09 14.94
CA GLU A 8 7.93 2.09 13.89
C GLU A 8 6.75 2.16 12.94
N ASN A 9 6.23 1.01 12.53
CA ASN A 9 5.03 0.95 11.68
C ASN A 9 3.83 1.57 12.39
N ALA A 10 3.62 1.25 13.67
CA ALA A 10 2.53 1.81 14.44
C ALA A 10 2.64 3.34 14.56
N ALA A 11 3.85 3.86 14.76
CA ALA A 11 4.08 5.30 14.84
C ALA A 11 3.72 5.99 13.51
N VAL A 12 4.12 5.40 12.37
CA VAL A 12 3.77 5.93 11.05
C VAL A 12 2.25 5.94 10.87
N LEU A 13 1.59 4.83 11.19
CA LEU A 13 0.14 4.67 10.97
C LEU A 13 -0.71 5.50 11.93
N ALA A 14 -0.17 5.92 13.07
CA ALA A 14 -0.89 6.68 14.07
C ALA A 14 -1.11 8.14 13.67
N THR A 15 -0.39 8.64 12.68
CA THR A 15 -0.52 10.03 12.25
C THR A 15 -1.82 10.27 11.49
N GLU A 16 -2.39 11.47 11.64
CA GLU A 16 -3.60 11.85 10.91
C GLU A 16 -3.38 11.83 9.40
N ILE A 17 -2.20 12.29 8.95
CA ILE A 17 -1.88 12.29 7.52
C ILE A 17 -1.84 10.87 6.96
N ALA A 18 -1.31 9.90 7.71
CA ALA A 18 -1.28 8.50 7.30
C ALA A 18 -2.70 7.95 7.12
N GLN A 19 -3.61 8.28 8.02
CA GLN A 19 -5.01 7.85 7.91
C GLN A 19 -5.67 8.41 6.65
N LYS A 20 -5.42 9.66 6.33
CA LYS A 20 -5.94 10.29 5.12
C LYS A 20 -5.37 9.64 3.86
N VAL A 21 -4.06 9.38 3.85
CA VAL A 21 -3.39 8.71 2.70
C VAL A 21 -3.97 7.32 2.49
N LEU A 22 -4.11 6.53 3.56
CA LEU A 22 -4.63 5.16 3.48
C LEU A 22 -6.08 5.14 3.00
N SER A 23 -6.92 6.03 3.49
CA SER A 23 -8.32 6.11 3.05
C SER A 23 -8.42 6.46 1.56
N ALA A 24 -7.63 7.43 1.11
CA ALA A 24 -7.60 7.84 -0.29
C ALA A 24 -7.08 6.71 -1.19
N PHE A 25 -6.04 6.01 -0.76
CA PHE A 25 -5.48 4.89 -1.51
C PHE A 25 -6.45 3.72 -1.58
N ALA A 26 -7.04 3.34 -0.46
CA ALA A 26 -8.01 2.24 -0.41
C ALA A 26 -9.21 2.50 -1.32
N GLY A 27 -9.70 3.73 -1.36
CA GLY A 27 -10.81 4.10 -2.25
C GLY A 27 -10.49 3.91 -3.73
N ARG A 28 -9.26 4.23 -4.13
CA ARG A 28 -8.81 4.06 -5.51
C ARG A 28 -8.61 2.59 -5.86
N VAL A 29 -7.96 1.86 -4.98
CA VAL A 29 -7.62 0.45 -5.20
C VAL A 29 -8.86 -0.43 -5.27
N SER A 30 -9.91 -0.11 -4.50
CA SER A 30 -11.14 -0.90 -4.47
C SER A 30 -11.82 -0.99 -5.84
N GLY A 31 -11.59 -0.01 -6.72
CA GLY A 31 -12.10 -0.02 -8.09
C GLY A 31 -11.18 -0.70 -9.10
N ALA A 32 -9.99 -1.14 -8.71
CA ALA A 32 -8.98 -1.70 -9.62
C ALA A 32 -9.13 -3.21 -9.75
N LEU A 33 -10.24 -3.67 -10.31
CA LEU A 33 -10.57 -5.09 -10.42
C LEU A 33 -9.62 -5.86 -11.33
N ASP A 34 -9.04 -5.21 -12.33
CA ASP A 34 -8.11 -5.81 -13.29
C ASP A 34 -6.65 -5.73 -12.87
N GLY A 35 -6.38 -5.23 -11.68
CA GLY A 35 -5.03 -5.06 -11.15
C GLY A 35 -4.52 -3.63 -11.28
N VAL A 36 -3.29 -3.43 -10.85
CA VAL A 36 -2.65 -2.11 -10.78
C VAL A 36 -1.33 -2.14 -11.54
N SER A 37 -1.14 -1.22 -12.49
CA SER A 37 0.15 -1.02 -13.16
C SER A 37 0.99 0.00 -12.40
N PRO A 38 2.31 0.02 -12.60
CA PRO A 38 3.16 1.07 -12.01
C PRO A 38 2.74 2.48 -12.43
N GLU A 39 2.29 2.65 -13.66
CA GLU A 39 1.82 3.93 -14.18
C GLU A 39 0.54 4.37 -13.47
N GLN A 40 -0.41 3.46 -13.30
CA GLN A 40 -1.64 3.74 -12.58
C GLN A 40 -1.36 4.08 -11.12
N PHE A 41 -0.47 3.32 -10.49
CA PHE A 41 -0.03 3.59 -9.13
C PHE A 41 0.53 5.02 -9.00
N LYS A 42 1.37 5.43 -9.93
CA LYS A 42 1.96 6.77 -9.95
C LYS A 42 0.90 7.86 -10.06
N VAL A 43 -0.09 7.67 -10.92
CA VAL A 43 -1.22 8.60 -11.06
C VAL A 43 -1.98 8.73 -9.74
N TRP A 44 -2.27 7.61 -9.11
CA TRP A 44 -2.97 7.60 -7.82
C TRP A 44 -2.18 8.33 -6.75
N MET A 45 -0.88 8.06 -6.64
CA MET A 45 -0.04 8.70 -5.63
C MET A 45 0.05 10.20 -5.81
N ASN A 46 0.13 10.66 -7.06
CA ASN A 46 0.10 12.10 -7.36
C ASN A 46 -1.23 12.74 -6.94
N GLY A 47 -2.34 12.05 -7.19
CA GLY A 47 -3.66 12.51 -6.78
C GLY A 47 -3.81 12.58 -5.26
N ILE A 48 -3.32 11.56 -4.55
CA ILE A 48 -3.36 11.51 -3.09
C ILE A 48 -2.51 12.63 -2.49
N LYS A 49 -1.32 12.86 -3.07
CA LYS A 49 -0.45 13.95 -2.65
C LYS A 49 -1.17 15.31 -2.75
N ALA A 50 -1.83 15.55 -3.86
CA ALA A 50 -2.58 16.80 -4.07
C ALA A 50 -3.78 16.92 -3.10
N GLU A 51 -4.46 15.80 -2.86
CA GLU A 51 -5.66 15.76 -2.03
C GLU A 51 -5.35 15.91 -0.54
N THR A 52 -4.28 15.26 -0.06
CA THR A 52 -3.96 15.19 1.37
C THR A 52 -2.86 16.15 1.79
N GLY A 53 -2.05 16.64 0.85
CA GLY A 53 -0.86 17.42 1.17
C GLY A 53 0.32 16.59 1.63
N ALA A 54 0.17 15.28 1.72
CA ALA A 54 1.26 14.38 2.12
C ALA A 54 2.34 14.32 1.04
N LYS A 55 3.59 14.20 1.46
CA LYS A 55 4.73 14.09 0.53
C LYS A 55 5.86 13.30 1.19
N GLY A 56 6.74 12.73 0.36
CA GLY A 56 7.86 11.95 0.85
C GLY A 56 7.42 10.77 1.70
N LYS A 57 7.99 10.62 2.88
CA LYS A 57 7.70 9.51 3.78
C LYS A 57 6.23 9.47 4.22
N ASP A 58 5.63 10.63 4.45
CA ASP A 58 4.23 10.72 4.89
C ASP A 58 3.28 10.15 3.85
N LEU A 59 3.65 10.24 2.57
CA LEU A 59 2.86 9.70 1.47
C LEU A 59 3.12 8.20 1.26
N PHE A 60 4.39 7.81 1.20
CA PHE A 60 4.77 6.47 0.74
C PHE A 60 4.84 5.42 1.84
N HIS A 61 5.25 5.78 3.06
CA HIS A 61 5.39 4.79 4.14
C HIS A 61 4.07 4.11 4.51
N PRO A 62 2.94 4.85 4.69
CA PRO A 62 1.67 4.19 4.98
C PRO A 62 1.24 3.21 3.89
N VAL A 63 1.39 3.58 2.63
CA VAL A 63 1.04 2.73 1.49
C VAL A 63 1.92 1.49 1.46
N ARG A 64 3.23 1.65 1.69
CA ARG A 64 4.16 0.53 1.72
C ARG A 64 3.82 -0.46 2.84
N ILE A 65 3.48 0.03 4.01
CA ILE A 65 3.06 -0.82 5.14
C ILE A 65 1.81 -1.62 4.76
N ALA A 66 0.84 -0.99 4.12
CA ALA A 66 -0.38 -1.66 3.69
C ALA A 66 -0.10 -2.79 2.69
N LEU A 67 0.90 -2.61 1.82
CA LEU A 67 1.24 -3.59 0.79
C LEU A 67 2.17 -4.69 1.28
N THR A 68 3.12 -4.38 2.16
CA THR A 68 4.21 -5.30 2.52
C THR A 68 4.34 -5.58 4.01
N GLY A 69 3.69 -4.79 4.86
CA GLY A 69 3.86 -4.87 6.31
C GLY A 69 5.12 -4.18 6.82
N ALA A 70 5.87 -3.49 5.95
CA ALA A 70 7.09 -2.79 6.34
C ALA A 70 7.12 -1.40 5.72
N HIS A 71 7.69 -0.43 6.45
CA HIS A 71 7.77 0.95 5.98
C HIS A 71 8.93 1.19 5.01
N SER A 72 9.78 0.21 4.78
CA SER A 72 10.88 0.28 3.82
C SER A 72 10.95 -1.00 2.99
N GLY A 73 11.61 -0.93 1.83
CA GLY A 73 11.73 -2.08 0.94
C GLY A 73 12.01 -1.65 -0.49
N PRO A 74 11.75 -2.55 -1.46
CA PRO A 74 11.99 -2.25 -2.88
C PRO A 74 11.13 -1.07 -3.37
N GLU A 75 11.60 -0.40 -4.39
CA GLU A 75 10.85 0.67 -5.04
C GLU A 75 9.52 0.15 -5.58
N PHE A 76 8.49 1.01 -5.58
CA PHE A 76 7.16 0.62 -6.04
C PHE A 76 7.14 0.19 -7.50
N ASP A 77 7.98 0.79 -8.36
CA ASP A 77 8.10 0.41 -9.76
C ASP A 77 8.46 -1.07 -9.91
N LYS A 78 9.18 -1.64 -8.94
CA LYS A 78 9.55 -3.05 -8.91
C LYS A 78 8.53 -3.89 -8.13
N LEU A 79 8.04 -3.35 -7.03
CA LEU A 79 7.11 -4.05 -6.13
C LEU A 79 5.77 -4.35 -6.80
N ILE A 80 5.16 -3.35 -7.42
CA ILE A 80 3.82 -3.47 -8.00
C ILE A 80 3.76 -4.59 -9.06
N PRO A 81 4.68 -4.64 -10.05
CA PRO A 81 4.64 -5.72 -11.03
C PRO A 81 4.82 -7.11 -10.43
N VAL A 82 5.68 -7.25 -9.43
CA VAL A 82 5.92 -8.55 -8.76
C VAL A 82 4.67 -9.02 -8.04
N VAL A 83 4.02 -8.14 -7.28
CA VAL A 83 2.80 -8.47 -6.53
C VAL A 83 1.67 -8.84 -7.48
N GLU A 84 1.46 -8.05 -8.52
CA GLU A 84 0.37 -8.29 -9.48
C GLU A 84 0.62 -9.56 -10.31
N ALA A 85 1.85 -9.78 -10.78
CA ALA A 85 2.20 -10.99 -11.53
C ALA A 85 2.04 -12.23 -10.65
N GLY A 86 2.49 -12.16 -9.40
CA GLY A 86 2.35 -13.27 -8.46
C GLY A 86 0.91 -13.66 -8.20
N SER A 87 0.00 -12.68 -8.12
CA SER A 87 -1.42 -12.95 -7.86
C SER A 87 -2.12 -13.67 -9.02
N ARG A 88 -1.55 -13.59 -10.22
CA ARG A 88 -2.11 -14.23 -11.43
C ARG A 88 -1.58 -15.63 -11.65
N LEU A 89 -0.55 -16.07 -10.90
CA LEU A 89 0.03 -17.39 -11.04
C LEU A 89 -0.83 -18.43 -10.32
N ASP A 90 -0.91 -19.62 -10.92
CA ASP A 90 -1.59 -20.77 -10.33
C ASP A 90 -0.62 -21.49 -9.40
N LEU A 91 -0.50 -20.96 -8.17
CA LEU A 91 0.41 -21.47 -7.15
C LEU A 91 -0.37 -22.19 -6.05
N PRO A 92 0.26 -23.15 -5.32
CA PRO A 92 -0.38 -23.78 -4.18
C PRO A 92 -0.84 -22.79 -3.11
N ALA A 93 -0.09 -21.70 -2.92
CA ALA A 93 -0.47 -20.61 -2.02
C ALA A 93 -0.77 -19.38 -2.86
N HIS A 94 -1.96 -18.80 -2.67
CA HIS A 94 -2.35 -17.59 -3.39
C HIS A 94 -1.50 -16.40 -2.96
N VAL A 95 -0.89 -15.73 -3.95
CA VAL A 95 -0.16 -14.48 -3.72
C VAL A 95 -1.15 -13.32 -3.88
N LEU A 96 -1.29 -12.52 -2.84
CA LEU A 96 -2.26 -11.44 -2.82
C LEU A 96 -1.88 -10.31 -3.79
N SER A 97 -2.86 -9.81 -4.54
CA SER A 97 -2.69 -8.64 -5.39
C SER A 97 -2.61 -7.36 -4.54
N VAL A 98 -2.28 -6.24 -5.17
CA VAL A 98 -2.28 -4.93 -4.50
C VAL A 98 -3.64 -4.66 -3.85
N ARG A 99 -4.73 -4.85 -4.60
CA ARG A 99 -6.09 -4.64 -4.10
C ARG A 99 -6.39 -5.52 -2.88
N GLU A 100 -6.08 -6.80 -2.96
CA GLU A 100 -6.32 -7.74 -1.86
C GLU A 100 -5.52 -7.40 -0.61
N ARG A 101 -4.25 -7.00 -0.79
CA ARG A 101 -3.38 -6.59 0.32
C ARG A 101 -3.94 -5.38 1.06
N VAL A 102 -4.41 -4.38 0.32
CA VAL A 102 -4.98 -3.16 0.89
C VAL A 102 -6.30 -3.48 1.61
N GLU A 103 -7.16 -4.29 1.00
CA GLU A 103 -8.43 -4.70 1.63
C GLU A 103 -8.21 -5.44 2.94
N GLN A 104 -7.29 -6.40 2.97
CA GLN A 104 -6.95 -7.13 4.19
C GLN A 104 -6.39 -6.20 5.26
N PHE A 105 -5.50 -5.31 4.88
CA PHE A 105 -4.89 -4.36 5.80
C PHE A 105 -5.95 -3.46 6.45
N MET A 106 -6.83 -2.89 5.63
CA MET A 106 -7.88 -2.01 6.15
C MET A 106 -8.86 -2.77 7.04
N ASN A 107 -9.21 -4.01 6.69
CA ASN A 107 -10.10 -4.85 7.49
C ASN A 107 -9.47 -5.21 8.84
N SER A 108 -8.17 -5.46 8.89
CA SER A 108 -7.48 -5.80 10.13
C SER A 108 -7.41 -4.63 11.13
N ARG A 109 -7.63 -3.41 10.66
CA ARG A 109 -7.60 -2.20 11.49
C ARG A 109 -8.96 -1.81 12.08
N ARG A 110 -10.02 -2.49 11.69
CA ARG A 110 -11.38 -2.21 12.15
C ARG A 110 -11.70 -2.82 13.48
#